data_dbe397096409b7993daad2ca4dc8099d
#
_entry.id   dbe397096409b7993daad2ca4dc8099d
#
_cell.length_a   1.000
_cell.length_b   1.000
_cell.length_c   1.000
_cell.angle_alpha   90.00
_cell.angle_beta   90.00
_cell.angle_gamma   90.00
#
_symmetry.space_group_name_H-M   'P 1'
#
loop_
_entity.id
_entity.type
_entity.pdbx_description
1 polymer ?
#
loop_
_entity_poly.entity_id
_entity_poly.type
_entity_poly.pdbx_seq_one_letter_code
_entity_poly.pdbx_strand_id
1 'polypeptide(L)'
;MSMSRPAFWILAVLAGGRRHGYQIMREAALSSEGLVTLKPTTLYAALERLERDGALQRDGEEIVDGRVRRYYRITEDGKRLLGAETTVLERSARAARANLGSAWGQAAPRLTGA
;
A
#
# COMPACT_ATOMS: atom_id res chain seq x y z
N MET A 1 10.55 9.41 9.00
CA MET A 1 9.72 9.92 7.90
C MET A 1 8.69 8.88 7.52
N SER A 2 7.45 9.27 7.45
CA SER A 2 6.44 8.28 7.16
C SER A 2 6.24 8.13 5.66
N MET A 3 5.82 6.95 5.30
CA MET A 3 5.52 6.57 3.94
C MET A 3 4.16 7.14 3.54
N SER A 4 4.03 7.57 2.30
CA SER A 4 2.74 8.04 1.83
C SER A 4 1.76 6.88 1.74
N ARG A 5 0.47 7.19 1.76
CA ARG A 5 -0.55 6.16 1.67
C ARG A 5 -0.47 5.38 0.36
N PRO A 6 -0.30 6.03 -0.80
CA PRO A 6 -0.11 5.27 -2.03
C PRO A 6 1.10 4.35 -1.99
N ALA A 7 2.23 4.83 -1.48
CA ALA A 7 3.44 4.00 -1.40
C ALA A 7 3.22 2.79 -0.51
N PHE A 8 2.57 2.98 0.62
CA PHE A 8 2.27 1.88 1.53
C PHE A 8 1.47 0.78 0.82
N TRP A 9 0.39 1.16 0.14
CA TRP A 9 -0.47 0.18 -0.49
C TRP A 9 0.16 -0.47 -1.70
N ILE A 10 0.99 0.26 -2.44
CA ILE A 10 1.74 -0.34 -3.54
C ILE A 10 2.67 -1.42 -3.01
N LEU A 11 3.44 -1.13 -1.97
CA LEU A 11 4.35 -2.11 -1.40
C LEU A 11 3.59 -3.26 -0.76
N ALA A 12 2.46 -2.98 -0.11
CA ALA A 12 1.65 -4.04 0.49
C ALA A 12 1.14 -5.03 -0.56
N VAL A 13 0.69 -4.51 -1.70
CA VAL A 13 0.23 -5.36 -2.79
C VAL A 13 1.40 -6.18 -3.34
N LEU A 14 2.55 -5.55 -3.55
CA LEU A 14 3.71 -6.24 -4.10
C LEU A 14 4.32 -7.25 -3.13
N ALA A 15 4.05 -7.08 -1.83
CA ALA A 15 4.48 -8.08 -0.86
C ALA A 15 3.79 -9.43 -1.09
N GLY A 16 2.65 -9.41 -1.74
CA GLY A 16 1.93 -10.62 -2.10
C GLY A 16 2.43 -11.29 -3.37
N GLY A 17 3.31 -10.62 -4.11
CA GLY A 17 3.90 -11.15 -5.32
C GLY A 17 4.01 -10.12 -6.42
N ARG A 18 4.61 -10.53 -7.51
CA ARG A 18 4.84 -9.72 -8.70
C ARG A 18 3.50 -9.26 -9.30
N ARG A 19 3.41 -7.99 -9.67
CA ARG A 19 2.18 -7.43 -10.25
C ARG A 19 2.50 -6.38 -11.30
N HIS A 20 1.61 -6.20 -12.26
CA HIS A 20 1.72 -5.06 -13.18
C HIS A 20 0.84 -3.92 -12.67
N GLY A 21 1.01 -2.75 -13.30
CA GLY A 21 0.37 -1.52 -12.81
C GLY A 21 -1.13 -1.61 -12.59
N TYR A 22 -1.86 -2.18 -13.57
CA TYR A 22 -3.32 -2.28 -13.44
C TYR A 22 -3.70 -3.16 -12.25
N GLN A 23 -2.99 -4.27 -12.06
CA GLN A 23 -3.25 -5.15 -10.91
C GLN A 23 -2.98 -4.43 -9.60
N ILE A 24 -1.92 -3.61 -9.55
CA ILE A 24 -1.61 -2.87 -8.34
C ILE A 24 -2.75 -1.92 -8.00
N MET A 25 -3.27 -1.17 -8.99
CA MET A 25 -4.37 -0.26 -8.75
C MET A 25 -5.60 -0.98 -8.22
N ARG A 26 -5.93 -2.09 -8.88
CA ARG A 26 -7.11 -2.86 -8.53
C ARG A 26 -6.99 -3.49 -7.14
N GLU A 27 -5.85 -4.11 -6.86
CA GLU A 27 -5.68 -4.79 -5.58
C GLU A 27 -5.53 -3.82 -4.42
N ALA A 28 -4.93 -2.65 -4.66
CA ALA A 28 -4.86 -1.63 -3.62
C ALA A 28 -6.26 -1.15 -3.25
N ALA A 29 -7.12 -0.96 -4.25
CA ALA A 29 -8.49 -0.53 -3.97
C ALA A 29 -9.26 -1.61 -3.21
N LEU A 30 -9.12 -2.87 -3.63
CA LEU A 30 -9.82 -3.96 -2.97
C LEU A 30 -9.32 -4.19 -1.56
N SER A 31 -7.99 -4.24 -1.37
CA SER A 31 -7.42 -4.52 -0.06
C SER A 31 -7.65 -3.41 0.93
N SER A 32 -7.74 -2.17 0.45
CA SER A 32 -8.01 -1.04 1.33
C SER A 32 -9.49 -0.77 1.51
N GLU A 33 -10.32 -1.61 0.91
CA GLU A 33 -11.78 -1.44 0.96
C GLU A 33 -12.21 -0.06 0.49
N GLY A 34 -11.56 0.39 -0.56
CA GLY A 34 -11.89 1.67 -1.19
C GLY A 34 -11.25 2.89 -0.58
N LEU A 35 -10.48 2.73 0.50
CA LEU A 35 -9.78 3.87 1.11
C LEU A 35 -8.75 4.47 0.19
N VAL A 36 -8.17 3.65 -0.66
CA VAL A 36 -7.14 4.11 -1.59
C VAL A 36 -7.54 3.75 -3.00
N THR A 37 -7.78 4.78 -3.80
CA THR A 37 -8.04 4.61 -5.22
C THR A 37 -6.93 5.35 -5.96
N LEU A 38 -6.06 4.58 -6.59
CA LEU A 38 -4.91 5.16 -7.28
C LEU A 38 -5.26 5.49 -8.71
N LYS A 39 -5.01 6.74 -9.10
CA LYS A 39 -5.12 7.12 -10.51
C LYS A 39 -3.81 6.76 -11.20
N PRO A 40 -3.83 6.52 -12.52
CA PRO A 40 -2.61 6.13 -13.22
C PRO A 40 -1.44 7.08 -13.00
N THR A 41 -1.67 8.39 -13.01
CA THR A 41 -0.58 9.35 -12.81
C THR A 41 0.02 9.22 -11.43
N THR A 42 -0.82 9.04 -10.41
CA THR A 42 -0.35 8.87 -9.04
C THR A 42 0.41 7.56 -8.89
N LEU A 43 -0.13 6.50 -9.49
CA LEU A 43 0.51 5.19 -9.43
C LEU A 43 1.91 5.24 -10.05
N TYR A 44 2.03 5.74 -11.27
CA TYR A 44 3.31 5.68 -11.95
C TYR A 44 4.33 6.62 -11.34
N ALA A 45 3.90 7.76 -10.81
CA ALA A 45 4.80 8.64 -10.07
C ALA A 45 5.32 7.95 -8.82
N ALA A 46 4.46 7.24 -8.10
CA ALA A 46 4.86 6.52 -6.89
C ALA A 46 5.77 5.34 -7.21
N LEU A 47 5.46 4.60 -8.29
CA LEU A 47 6.31 3.49 -8.71
C LEU A 47 7.71 3.96 -9.05
N GLU A 48 7.80 5.07 -9.77
CA GLU A 48 9.09 5.61 -10.15
C GLU A 48 9.90 6.03 -8.94
N ARG A 49 9.25 6.66 -7.98
CA ARG A 49 9.89 7.08 -6.76
C ARG A 49 10.37 5.89 -5.92
N LEU A 50 9.51 4.89 -5.78
CA LEU A 50 9.85 3.70 -5.01
C LEU A 50 10.98 2.92 -5.66
N GLU A 51 10.99 2.89 -6.98
CA GLU A 51 12.09 2.26 -7.72
C GLU A 51 13.40 3.00 -7.46
N ARG A 52 13.36 4.33 -7.54
CA ARG A 52 14.54 5.16 -7.29
C ARG A 52 15.06 4.97 -5.87
N ASP A 53 14.15 4.78 -4.92
CA ASP A 53 14.52 4.57 -3.52
C ASP A 53 14.93 3.13 -3.22
N GLY A 54 14.88 2.25 -4.21
CA GLY A 54 15.28 0.86 -4.02
C GLY A 54 14.26 -0.02 -3.34
N ALA A 55 13.02 0.44 -3.19
CA ALA A 55 11.99 -0.32 -2.48
C ALA A 55 11.30 -1.35 -3.39
N LEU A 56 11.32 -1.11 -4.69
CA LEU A 56 10.81 -2.05 -5.66
C LEU A 56 11.69 -2.02 -6.90
N GLN A 57 11.49 -3.00 -7.77
CA GLN A 57 12.22 -3.01 -9.03
C GLN A 57 11.34 -3.61 -10.12
N ARG A 58 11.70 -3.29 -11.34
CA ARG A 58 11.00 -3.84 -12.50
C ARG A 58 11.31 -5.31 -12.60
N ASP A 59 10.32 -6.07 -13.01
CA ASP A 59 10.43 -7.51 -13.07
C ASP A 59 9.78 -8.04 -14.35
N GLY A 60 10.27 -7.54 -15.48
CA GLY A 60 9.86 -8.02 -16.78
C GLY A 60 8.72 -7.23 -17.40
N GLU A 61 8.48 -7.56 -18.63
CA GLU A 61 7.41 -6.97 -19.45
C GLU A 61 6.77 -8.07 -20.25
N GLU A 62 5.51 -7.84 -20.62
CA GLU A 62 4.88 -8.70 -21.61
C GLU A 62 3.95 -7.86 -22.46
N ILE A 63 3.67 -8.33 -23.66
CA ILE A 63 2.77 -7.63 -24.56
C ILE A 63 1.45 -8.38 -24.55
N VAL A 64 0.39 -7.67 -24.19
CA VAL A 64 -0.96 -8.23 -24.14
C VAL A 64 -1.87 -7.31 -24.95
N ASP A 65 -2.50 -7.83 -25.97
CA ASP A 65 -3.38 -7.08 -26.85
C ASP A 65 -2.71 -5.81 -27.39
N GLY A 66 -1.44 -5.96 -27.78
CA GLY A 66 -0.68 -4.85 -28.36
C GLY A 66 -0.19 -3.83 -27.37
N ARG A 67 -0.39 -4.04 -26.08
CA ARG A 67 0.05 -3.12 -25.04
C ARG A 67 1.13 -3.76 -24.20
N VAL A 68 2.09 -2.93 -23.78
CA VAL A 68 3.17 -3.36 -22.93
C VAL A 68 2.70 -3.33 -21.48
N ARG A 69 2.83 -4.45 -20.80
CA ARG A 69 2.59 -4.53 -19.36
C ARG A 69 3.91 -4.65 -18.66
N ARG A 70 4.22 -3.72 -17.78
CA ARG A 70 5.43 -3.77 -16.99
C ARG A 70 5.11 -4.30 -15.61
N TYR A 71 5.91 -5.28 -15.20
CA TYR A 71 5.74 -5.91 -13.91
C TYR A 71 6.74 -5.34 -12.91
N TYR A 72 6.36 -5.39 -11.66
CA TYR A 72 7.17 -4.89 -10.56
C TYR A 72 7.17 -5.90 -9.44
N ARG A 73 8.23 -5.88 -8.64
CA ARG A 73 8.30 -6.68 -7.43
C ARG A 73 8.91 -5.86 -6.32
N ILE A 74 8.57 -6.21 -5.09
CA ILE A 74 9.14 -5.57 -3.92
C ILE A 74 10.56 -6.11 -3.70
N THR A 75 11.47 -5.27 -3.24
CA THR A 75 12.83 -5.68 -2.89
C THR A 75 12.90 -6.03 -1.41
N GLU A 76 14.04 -6.59 -0.97
CA GLU A 76 14.26 -6.83 0.45
C GLU A 76 14.22 -5.51 1.23
N ASP A 77 14.79 -4.45 0.67
CA ASP A 77 14.72 -3.14 1.29
C ASP A 77 13.26 -2.66 1.39
N GLY A 78 12.48 -2.90 0.33
CA GLY A 78 11.06 -2.55 0.34
C GLY A 78 10.30 -3.28 1.42
N LYS A 79 10.61 -4.54 1.63
CA LYS A 79 9.98 -5.33 2.69
C LYS A 79 10.31 -4.76 4.06
N ARG A 80 11.56 -4.35 4.27
CA ARG A 80 11.97 -3.75 5.53
C ARG A 80 11.24 -2.43 5.78
N LEU A 81 11.15 -1.61 4.73
CA LEU A 81 10.44 -0.33 4.84
C LEU A 81 8.96 -0.54 5.16
N LEU A 82 8.34 -1.47 4.45
CA LEU A 82 6.93 -1.78 4.68
C LEU A 82 6.72 -2.32 6.09
N GLY A 83 7.58 -3.22 6.54
CA GLY A 83 7.48 -3.80 7.88
C GLY A 83 7.63 -2.74 8.97
N ALA A 84 8.58 -1.83 8.79
CA ALA A 84 8.78 -0.74 9.74
C ALA A 84 7.56 0.16 9.82
N GLU A 85 6.99 0.48 8.66
CA GLU A 85 5.80 1.33 8.63
C GLU A 85 4.61 0.62 9.27
N THR A 86 4.44 -0.67 9.00
CA THR A 86 3.38 -1.46 9.60
C THR A 86 3.47 -1.42 11.13
N THR A 87 4.68 -1.55 11.66
CA THR A 87 4.89 -1.49 13.11
C THR A 87 4.49 -0.12 13.67
N VAL A 88 4.85 0.95 12.97
CA VAL A 88 4.48 2.29 13.41
C VAL A 88 2.96 2.46 13.41
N LEU A 89 2.30 1.99 12.36
CA LEU A 89 0.84 2.09 12.26
C LEU A 89 0.15 1.31 13.36
N GLU A 90 0.64 0.11 13.67
CA GLU A 90 0.07 -0.70 14.73
C GLU A 90 0.23 -0.04 16.09
N ARG A 91 1.41 0.50 16.36
CA ARG A 91 1.66 1.20 17.62
C ARG A 91 0.81 2.44 17.74
N SER A 92 0.68 3.18 16.64
CA SER A 92 -0.13 4.40 16.62
C SER A 92 -1.60 4.09 16.91
N ALA A 93 -2.11 3.06 16.27
CA ALA A 93 -3.50 2.65 16.48
C ALA A 93 -3.72 2.23 17.93
N ARG A 94 -2.77 1.49 18.48
CA ARG A 94 -2.88 1.01 19.87
C ARG A 94 -2.87 2.18 20.85
N ALA A 95 -1.99 3.15 20.62
CA ALA A 95 -1.92 4.32 21.49
C ALA A 95 -3.21 5.12 21.45
N ALA A 96 -3.76 5.30 20.24
CA ALA A 96 -5.00 6.04 20.09
C ALA A 96 -6.15 5.33 20.80
N ARG A 97 -6.24 4.01 20.67
CA ARG A 97 -7.30 3.25 21.33
C ARG A 97 -7.18 3.34 22.83
N ALA A 98 -5.97 3.30 23.37
CA ALA A 98 -5.75 3.41 24.81
C ALA A 98 -6.27 4.75 25.33
N ASN A 99 -6.02 5.83 24.57
CA ASN A 99 -6.48 7.15 24.98
C ASN A 99 -7.98 7.34 24.82
N LEU A 100 -8.58 6.63 23.86
CA LEU A 100 -10.04 6.71 23.69
C LEU A 100 -10.79 5.98 24.80
N GLY A 101 -10.15 5.03 25.43
CA GLY A 101 -10.76 4.27 26.51
C GLY A 101 -11.51 3.06 26.04
N SER A 102 -11.87 2.21 26.99
CA SER A 102 -12.46 0.93 26.68
C SER A 102 -13.83 1.03 26.04
N ALA A 103 -14.64 2.01 26.44
CA ALA A 103 -15.97 2.17 25.87
C ALA A 103 -15.92 2.42 24.39
N TRP A 104 -14.99 3.26 23.97
CA TRP A 104 -14.83 3.57 22.57
C TRP A 104 -14.14 2.42 21.83
N GLY A 105 -13.17 1.83 22.46
CA GLY A 105 -12.35 0.80 21.83
C GLY A 105 -13.14 -0.36 21.28
N GLN A 106 -14.15 -0.77 21.99
CA GLN A 106 -14.98 -1.89 21.59
C GLN A 106 -15.93 -1.52 20.48
N ALA A 107 -16.42 -0.32 20.52
CA ALA A 107 -17.45 0.11 19.62
C ALA A 107 -16.96 1.02 18.52
N ALA A 108 -15.67 1.14 18.38
CA ALA A 108 -15.11 2.07 17.44
C ALA A 108 -15.74 2.03 16.06
N PRO A 109 -15.99 0.90 15.50
CA PRO A 109 -16.55 0.84 14.15
C PRO A 109 -17.95 1.40 14.05
N ARG A 110 -18.60 1.55 15.16
CA ARG A 110 -19.95 2.00 15.15
C ARG A 110 -20.06 3.47 15.23
N LEU A 111 -19.85 4.08 14.19
CA LEU A 111 -19.99 5.50 14.15
C LEU A 111 -21.41 5.89 13.88
N THR A 112 -22.19 4.90 13.78
CA THR A 112 -23.52 5.13 13.42
C THR A 112 -24.17 6.03 14.36
N GLY A 113 -24.76 6.90 13.84
CA GLY A 113 -25.67 7.61 14.49
C GLY A 113 -25.27 7.96 15.83
N ALA A 114 -24.25 7.54 16.06
CA ALA A 114 -23.92 7.70 17.43
C ALA A 114 -24.19 9.01 17.87
#